data_e3a9f43dd1fc85066c8ecce2f887f346
#
_entry.id   e3a9f43dd1fc85066c8ecce2f887f346
#
_cell.length_a   1.000
_cell.length_b   1.000
_cell.length_c   1.000
_cell.angle_alpha   90.00
_cell.angle_beta   90.00
_cell.angle_gamma   90.00
#
_symmetry.space_group_name_H-M   'P 1'
#
loop_
_entity.id
_entity.type
_entity.pdbx_description
1 polymer ?
#
loop_
_entity_poly.entity_id
_entity_poly.type
_entity_poly.pdbx_seq_one_letter_code
_entity_poly.pdbx_strand_id
1 'polypeptide(L)'
;LEIKNVFIIGAKGIPAKYGGYESFVEQLTARQVAKDIHYFVACRKDLSDNKNDIFTYNNATCFNVKVPNVGPARAILYDIKAMEWSIKYIKENNIKKPLIYVLACRIGPFISKYKKQLKRLGGKLYVNPDGHEWLRAKWSKPVRKYWKISEQLMVKHADLLVCDSLNIEKYIQTQYKKYNPQTTFIAYGADIKQSTLENNSVELLDWYKKFNLEANKYYLIVGRFVPENNYETMIREFMRSNSEKDLVIVTNVEKNTFFNNLKESTAFESDKRIKFVGTVYNQNLLKKIRENAYGYLHGHSVGGTNPSLLEALASTRLNLLYNVGFNKEVAESSALYWNKETGNLSSLIDSTDRLEEKEINKLDELSTSRISDNYSWNKIVNDYEKLFKKVNDNG
;
A
#
# COMPACT_ATOMS: atom_id res chain seq x y z
N LEU A 1 10.43 26.49 19.54
CA LEU A 1 9.85 25.95 18.29
C LEU A 1 8.37 25.66 18.52
N GLU A 2 7.46 26.21 17.69
CA GLU A 2 6.02 25.92 17.76
C GLU A 2 5.81 24.46 17.30
N ILE A 3 5.21 23.62 18.15
CA ILE A 3 4.97 22.21 17.84
C ILE A 3 3.83 22.11 16.83
N LYS A 4 4.08 21.45 15.71
CA LYS A 4 3.09 21.12 14.70
C LYS A 4 2.32 19.85 15.09
N ASN A 5 1.04 20.00 15.40
CA ASN A 5 0.17 18.88 15.76
C ASN A 5 -0.52 18.33 14.51
N VAL A 6 -0.26 17.05 14.18
CA VAL A 6 -0.77 16.33 13.01
C VAL A 6 -1.65 15.18 13.46
N PHE A 7 -2.95 15.24 13.12
CA PHE A 7 -3.93 14.21 13.43
C PHE A 7 -4.11 13.31 12.21
N ILE A 8 -3.80 12.02 12.31
CA ILE A 8 -3.89 11.05 11.23
C ILE A 8 -5.11 10.16 11.43
N ILE A 9 -5.99 10.14 10.43
CA ILE A 9 -7.27 9.43 10.42
C ILE A 9 -7.34 8.54 9.18
N GLY A 10 -7.98 7.36 9.28
CA GLY A 10 -8.23 6.49 8.13
C GLY A 10 -7.40 5.21 8.11
N ALA A 11 -6.30 5.13 8.87
CA ALA A 11 -5.66 3.87 9.19
C ALA A 11 -6.41 3.18 10.34
N LYS A 12 -6.34 1.85 10.43
CA LYS A 12 -6.97 1.10 11.54
C LYS A 12 -6.20 1.25 12.86
N GLY A 13 -5.00 1.83 12.82
CA GLY A 13 -4.14 2.12 13.95
C GLY A 13 -2.75 1.51 13.85
N ILE A 14 -1.93 1.84 14.85
CA ILE A 14 -0.58 1.30 15.07
C ILE A 14 -0.52 0.70 16.49
N PRO A 15 0.25 -0.39 16.72
CA PRO A 15 1.11 -1.15 15.78
C PRO A 15 0.36 -1.69 14.56
N ALA A 16 1.02 -1.67 13.41
CA ALA A 16 0.46 -2.16 12.16
C ALA A 16 0.36 -3.71 12.19
N LYS A 17 -0.85 -4.24 12.07
CA LYS A 17 -1.07 -5.69 11.93
C LYS A 17 -1.15 -6.10 10.47
N TYR A 18 -1.84 -5.31 9.63
CA TYR A 18 -2.03 -5.57 8.21
C TYR A 18 -2.64 -4.33 7.52
N GLY A 19 -2.07 -3.94 6.40
CA GLY A 19 -2.60 -2.88 5.53
C GLY A 19 -1.56 -1.81 5.16
N GLY A 20 -1.70 -1.24 3.97
CA GLY A 20 -0.75 -0.23 3.46
C GLY A 20 -0.74 1.05 4.29
N TYR A 21 -1.91 1.53 4.70
CA TYR A 21 -2.02 2.74 5.54
C TYR A 21 -1.46 2.53 6.95
N GLU A 22 -1.72 1.37 7.57
CA GLU A 22 -1.20 1.03 8.88
C GLU A 22 0.32 0.98 8.86
N SER A 23 0.90 0.29 7.86
CA SER A 23 2.36 0.23 7.67
C SER A 23 2.96 1.61 7.41
N PHE A 24 2.31 2.44 6.58
CA PHE A 24 2.74 3.80 6.33
C PHE A 24 2.78 4.65 7.62
N VAL A 25 1.70 4.65 8.41
CA VAL A 25 1.62 5.44 9.65
C VAL A 25 2.64 4.95 10.68
N GLU A 26 2.86 3.64 10.77
CA GLU A 26 3.88 3.08 11.65
C GLU A 26 5.29 3.52 11.26
N GLN A 27 5.64 3.45 9.97
CA GLN A 27 6.95 3.90 9.48
C GLN A 27 7.13 5.42 9.65
N LEU A 28 6.09 6.20 9.38
CA LEU A 28 6.11 7.65 9.57
C LEU A 28 6.41 8.03 11.02
N THR A 29 5.78 7.36 11.98
CA THR A 29 5.95 7.64 13.40
C THR A 29 7.25 7.05 13.98
N ALA A 30 7.63 5.82 13.56
CA ALA A 30 8.84 5.16 14.05
C ALA A 30 10.13 5.83 13.56
N ARG A 31 10.09 6.40 12.34
CA ARG A 31 11.27 7.03 11.69
C ARG A 31 11.25 8.55 11.78
N GLN A 32 10.40 9.11 12.61
CA GLN A 32 10.32 10.55 12.82
C GLN A 32 11.66 11.14 13.23
N VAL A 33 12.10 12.18 12.50
CA VAL A 33 13.31 12.97 12.79
C VAL A 33 12.97 14.34 13.37
N ALA A 34 11.87 14.93 12.89
CA ALA A 34 11.43 16.27 13.28
C ALA A 34 10.88 16.31 14.71
N LYS A 35 11.59 16.95 15.63
CA LYS A 35 11.19 17.10 17.04
C LYS A 35 10.06 18.13 17.25
N ASP A 36 9.78 18.93 16.25
CA ASP A 36 8.77 19.98 16.21
C ASP A 36 7.45 19.51 15.57
N ILE A 37 7.30 18.21 15.32
CA ILE A 37 6.04 17.59 14.89
C ILE A 37 5.57 16.62 15.98
N HIS A 38 4.29 16.66 16.32
CA HIS A 38 3.63 15.70 17.20
C HIS A 38 2.48 15.02 16.46
N TYR A 39 2.50 13.70 16.38
CA TYR A 39 1.48 12.91 15.72
C TYR A 39 0.41 12.42 16.69
N PHE A 40 -0.86 12.56 16.30
CA PHE A 40 -2.01 11.91 16.91
C PHE A 40 -2.57 10.88 15.92
N VAL A 41 -2.65 9.63 16.32
CA VAL A 41 -3.05 8.53 15.43
C VAL A 41 -4.36 7.89 15.92
N ALA A 42 -5.39 7.92 15.08
CA ALA A 42 -6.62 7.21 15.35
C ALA A 42 -6.39 5.69 15.25
N CYS A 43 -6.85 4.95 16.25
CA CYS A 43 -6.78 3.50 16.32
C CYS A 43 -8.19 2.91 16.51
N ARG A 44 -8.52 1.86 15.77
CA ARG A 44 -9.80 1.17 15.94
C ARG A 44 -9.73 0.27 17.16
N LYS A 45 -10.56 0.54 18.17
CA LYS A 45 -10.52 -0.10 19.50
C LYS A 45 -10.53 -1.63 19.47
N ASP A 46 -11.31 -2.22 18.57
CA ASP A 46 -11.43 -3.69 18.45
C ASP A 46 -10.21 -4.36 17.79
N LEU A 47 -9.33 -3.61 17.18
CA LEU A 47 -8.07 -4.09 16.58
C LEU A 47 -6.84 -3.69 17.39
N SER A 48 -6.99 -2.77 18.33
CA SER A 48 -5.93 -2.30 19.19
C SER A 48 -5.71 -3.28 20.36
N ASP A 49 -4.47 -3.66 20.59
CA ASP A 49 -4.09 -4.46 21.75
C ASP A 49 -4.07 -3.62 23.03
N ASN A 50 -3.99 -2.30 22.90
CA ASN A 50 -3.99 -1.39 24.04
C ASN A 50 -5.43 -1.11 24.51
N LYS A 51 -5.67 -1.34 25.81
CA LYS A 51 -6.99 -1.17 26.43
C LYS A 51 -7.31 0.28 26.79
N ASN A 52 -6.30 1.14 26.92
CA ASN A 52 -6.48 2.56 27.26
C ASN A 52 -7.10 3.31 26.10
N ASP A 53 -7.87 4.35 26.40
CA ASP A 53 -8.47 5.19 25.36
C ASP A 53 -7.45 6.07 24.66
N ILE A 54 -6.38 6.47 25.37
CA ILE A 54 -5.22 7.18 24.84
C ILE A 54 -3.97 6.44 25.31
N PHE A 55 -3.00 6.25 24.41
CA PHE A 55 -1.71 5.59 24.72
C PHE A 55 -0.62 6.13 23.79
N THR A 56 0.63 5.88 24.13
CA THR A 56 1.80 6.25 23.32
C THR A 56 2.35 5.02 22.60
N TYR A 57 2.64 5.16 21.31
CA TYR A 57 3.34 4.17 20.51
C TYR A 57 4.27 4.88 19.52
N ASN A 58 5.52 4.40 19.40
CA ASN A 58 6.60 5.14 18.73
C ASN A 58 6.67 6.58 19.27
N ASN A 59 6.66 7.57 18.40
CA ASN A 59 6.65 9.00 18.76
C ASN A 59 5.26 9.63 18.61
N ALA A 60 4.19 8.86 18.74
CA ALA A 60 2.83 9.31 18.52
C ALA A 60 1.92 9.11 19.74
N THR A 61 0.97 10.01 19.93
CA THR A 61 -0.18 9.82 20.80
C THR A 61 -1.27 9.09 20.00
N CYS A 62 -1.57 7.85 20.38
CA CYS A 62 -2.61 7.05 19.78
C CYS A 62 -3.91 7.18 20.57
N PHE A 63 -5.06 7.23 19.90
CA PHE A 63 -6.36 7.27 20.55
C PHE A 63 -7.32 6.22 19.98
N ASN A 64 -7.93 5.45 20.86
CA ASN A 64 -8.81 4.36 20.53
C ASN A 64 -10.24 4.84 20.24
N VAL A 65 -10.74 4.54 19.04
CA VAL A 65 -12.09 4.87 18.58
C VAL A 65 -12.95 3.63 18.59
N LYS A 66 -13.99 3.64 19.44
CA LYS A 66 -14.98 2.56 19.52
C LYS A 66 -16.08 2.77 18.49
N VAL A 67 -16.30 1.76 17.64
CA VAL A 67 -17.35 1.74 16.63
C VAL A 67 -18.10 0.42 16.65
N PRO A 68 -19.44 0.42 16.48
CA PRO A 68 -20.21 -0.81 16.36
C PRO A 68 -19.85 -1.56 15.07
N ASN A 69 -20.13 -2.85 15.06
CA ASN A 69 -19.96 -3.65 13.85
C ASN A 69 -21.20 -3.49 12.96
N VAL A 70 -21.13 -2.55 12.02
CA VAL A 70 -22.20 -2.23 11.06
C VAL A 70 -21.79 -2.61 9.62
N GLY A 71 -21.04 -3.70 9.47
CA GLY A 71 -20.58 -4.19 8.18
C GLY A 71 -19.69 -3.17 7.43
N PRO A 72 -19.85 -3.02 6.10
CA PRO A 72 -19.00 -2.15 5.28
C PRO A 72 -19.01 -0.67 5.70
N ALA A 73 -20.11 -0.18 6.29
CA ALA A 73 -20.22 1.20 6.77
C ALA A 73 -19.35 1.49 8.00
N ARG A 74 -18.82 0.45 8.64
CA ARG A 74 -17.97 0.58 9.84
C ARG A 74 -16.75 1.48 9.62
N ALA A 75 -16.11 1.39 8.46
CA ALA A 75 -14.95 2.21 8.15
C ALA A 75 -15.32 3.70 8.04
N ILE A 76 -16.47 4.02 7.47
CA ILE A 76 -16.99 5.38 7.36
C ILE A 76 -17.28 5.94 8.76
N LEU A 77 -17.99 5.16 9.59
CA LEU A 77 -18.33 5.56 10.95
C LEU A 77 -17.09 5.75 11.84
N TYR A 78 -16.08 4.90 11.63
CA TYR A 78 -14.79 5.02 12.30
C TYR A 78 -14.12 6.36 11.98
N ASP A 79 -13.98 6.71 10.70
CA ASP A 79 -13.34 7.95 10.28
C ASP A 79 -14.13 9.19 10.76
N ILE A 80 -15.48 9.13 10.78
CA ILE A 80 -16.33 10.19 11.34
C ILE A 80 -16.04 10.39 12.83
N LYS A 81 -16.07 9.33 13.62
CA LYS A 81 -15.80 9.40 15.06
C LYS A 81 -14.37 9.84 15.38
N ALA A 82 -13.40 9.40 14.59
CA ALA A 82 -12.01 9.85 14.72
C ALA A 82 -11.86 11.34 14.43
N MET A 83 -12.58 11.85 13.41
CA MET A 83 -12.63 13.28 13.09
C MET A 83 -13.28 14.08 14.22
N GLU A 84 -14.40 13.61 14.77
CA GLU A 84 -15.11 14.25 15.89
C GLU A 84 -14.23 14.31 17.14
N TRP A 85 -13.57 13.20 17.47
CA TRP A 85 -12.62 13.15 18.58
C TRP A 85 -11.47 14.15 18.38
N SER A 86 -10.87 14.18 17.20
CA SER A 86 -9.76 15.09 16.88
C SER A 86 -10.17 16.56 17.03
N ILE A 87 -11.31 16.96 16.47
CA ILE A 87 -11.81 18.33 16.56
C ILE A 87 -12.13 18.71 18.03
N LYS A 88 -12.71 17.79 18.79
CA LYS A 88 -12.97 17.97 20.22
C LYS A 88 -11.67 18.19 20.99
N TYR A 89 -10.69 17.29 20.80
CA TYR A 89 -9.39 17.35 21.46
C TYR A 89 -8.64 18.65 21.14
N ILE A 90 -8.65 19.08 19.87
CA ILE A 90 -8.05 20.34 19.43
C ILE A 90 -8.64 21.53 20.18
N LYS A 91 -9.96 21.57 20.35
CA LYS A 91 -10.66 22.65 21.06
C LYS A 91 -10.34 22.66 22.55
N GLU A 92 -10.44 21.49 23.21
CA GLU A 92 -10.23 21.35 24.66
C GLU A 92 -8.77 21.67 25.08
N ASN A 93 -7.81 21.40 24.19
CA ASN A 93 -6.40 21.66 24.44
C ASN A 93 -5.87 22.95 23.80
N ASN A 94 -6.75 23.79 23.23
CA ASN A 94 -6.38 25.05 22.58
C ASN A 94 -5.26 24.92 21.53
N ILE A 95 -5.23 23.80 20.79
CA ILE A 95 -4.19 23.52 19.79
C ILE A 95 -4.33 24.53 18.64
N LYS A 96 -3.25 25.26 18.36
CA LYS A 96 -3.20 26.26 17.28
C LYS A 96 -2.77 25.62 15.97
N LYS A 97 -3.32 26.12 14.85
CA LYS A 97 -2.97 25.70 13.48
C LYS A 97 -2.84 24.16 13.31
N PRO A 98 -3.81 23.34 13.81
CA PRO A 98 -3.72 21.90 13.69
C PRO A 98 -3.78 21.45 12.22
N LEU A 99 -3.16 20.33 11.93
CA LEU A 99 -3.31 19.63 10.66
C LEU A 99 -4.07 18.33 10.88
N ILE A 100 -5.14 18.10 10.13
CA ILE A 100 -5.79 16.79 10.04
C ILE A 100 -5.43 16.18 8.69
N TYR A 101 -4.83 14.99 8.72
CA TYR A 101 -4.48 14.20 7.54
C TYR A 101 -5.36 12.95 7.46
N VAL A 102 -6.22 12.90 6.44
CA VAL A 102 -7.18 11.82 6.24
C VAL A 102 -6.70 10.88 5.15
N LEU A 103 -6.61 9.60 5.48
CA LEU A 103 -6.22 8.54 4.58
C LEU A 103 -7.47 7.90 3.94
N ALA A 104 -7.62 8.02 2.64
CA ALA A 104 -8.77 7.67 1.81
C ALA A 104 -9.98 8.60 1.89
N CYS A 105 -10.81 8.54 0.86
CA CYS A 105 -11.94 9.44 0.64
C CYS A 105 -13.27 8.88 1.16
N ARG A 106 -13.33 8.40 2.43
CA ARG A 106 -14.52 7.68 2.95
C ARG A 106 -15.65 8.58 3.44
N ILE A 107 -15.35 9.80 3.90
CA ILE A 107 -16.29 10.67 4.62
C ILE A 107 -16.72 11.93 3.85
N GLY A 108 -16.65 11.89 2.52
CA GLY A 108 -16.96 13.03 1.66
C GLY A 108 -18.29 13.73 1.96
N PRO A 109 -19.42 13.03 2.13
CA PRO A 109 -20.70 13.65 2.45
C PRO A 109 -20.69 14.47 3.75
N PHE A 110 -19.78 14.20 4.67
CA PHE A 110 -19.68 14.86 5.97
C PHE A 110 -18.56 15.91 6.05
N ILE A 111 -17.61 15.89 5.10
CA ILE A 111 -16.34 16.62 5.19
C ILE A 111 -16.52 18.15 5.23
N SER A 112 -17.53 18.68 4.54
CA SER A 112 -17.80 20.12 4.51
C SER A 112 -18.06 20.71 5.92
N LYS A 113 -18.82 19.98 6.76
CA LYS A 113 -19.08 20.34 8.17
C LYS A 113 -17.76 20.42 8.96
N TYR A 114 -16.93 19.37 8.85
CA TYR A 114 -15.68 19.27 9.59
C TYR A 114 -14.65 20.29 9.09
N LYS A 115 -14.59 20.51 7.78
CA LYS A 115 -13.72 21.54 7.19
C LYS A 115 -14.03 22.94 7.72
N LYS A 116 -15.32 23.28 7.84
CA LYS A 116 -15.75 24.59 8.43
C LYS A 116 -15.31 24.72 9.89
N GLN A 117 -15.44 23.64 10.69
CA GLN A 117 -15.01 23.65 12.08
C GLN A 117 -13.48 23.78 12.20
N LEU A 118 -12.74 23.01 11.39
CA LEU A 118 -11.28 23.05 11.39
C LEU A 118 -10.74 24.43 10.98
N LYS A 119 -11.34 25.04 9.95
CA LYS A 119 -10.99 26.40 9.53
C LYS A 119 -11.16 27.45 10.65
N ARG A 120 -12.21 27.33 11.45
CA ARG A 120 -12.44 28.25 12.63
C ARG A 120 -11.34 28.08 13.70
N LEU A 121 -10.68 26.94 13.73
CA LEU A 121 -9.56 26.64 14.62
C LEU A 121 -8.19 26.98 14.00
N GLY A 122 -8.18 27.64 12.81
CA GLY A 122 -6.96 27.94 12.07
C GLY A 122 -6.27 26.70 11.47
N GLY A 123 -6.98 25.57 11.41
CA GLY A 123 -6.41 24.29 10.96
C GLY A 123 -6.54 24.04 9.45
N LYS A 124 -5.77 23.09 8.97
CA LYS A 124 -5.75 22.62 7.56
C LYS A 124 -6.19 21.16 7.46
N LEU A 125 -6.79 20.82 6.33
CA LEU A 125 -7.23 19.46 5.98
C LEU A 125 -6.42 18.95 4.81
N TYR A 126 -5.59 17.95 5.03
CA TYR A 126 -4.90 17.20 3.98
C TYR A 126 -5.58 15.85 3.78
N VAL A 127 -5.60 15.35 2.55
CA VAL A 127 -6.24 14.09 2.20
C VAL A 127 -5.33 13.28 1.28
N ASN A 128 -5.12 12.01 1.60
CA ASN A 128 -4.64 11.04 0.62
C ASN A 128 -5.86 10.48 -0.11
N PRO A 129 -6.02 10.68 -1.42
CA PRO A 129 -7.21 10.26 -2.15
C PRO A 129 -7.32 8.75 -2.35
N ASP A 130 -6.26 7.95 -2.09
CA ASP A 130 -6.11 6.52 -2.41
C ASP A 130 -6.22 6.25 -3.93
N GLY A 131 -7.24 6.76 -4.52
CA GLY A 131 -7.53 6.72 -5.96
C GLY A 131 -8.30 5.49 -6.41
N HIS A 132 -9.32 5.75 -7.24
CA HIS A 132 -10.12 4.75 -7.95
C HIS A 132 -10.78 3.67 -7.06
N GLU A 133 -11.01 3.89 -5.75
CA GLU A 133 -11.68 2.89 -4.89
C GLU A 133 -13.04 2.46 -5.47
N TRP A 134 -13.72 3.36 -6.16
CA TRP A 134 -14.99 3.09 -6.84
C TRP A 134 -14.88 2.13 -8.04
N LEU A 135 -13.68 1.86 -8.56
CA LEU A 135 -13.44 0.87 -9.63
C LEU A 135 -13.28 -0.56 -9.10
N ARG A 136 -13.08 -0.74 -7.80
CA ARG A 136 -12.82 -2.08 -7.23
C ARG A 136 -14.00 -3.01 -7.42
N ALA A 137 -13.72 -4.22 -7.91
CA ALA A 137 -14.72 -5.24 -8.26
C ALA A 137 -15.59 -5.69 -7.07
N LYS A 138 -15.03 -5.63 -5.86
CA LYS A 138 -15.72 -6.02 -4.61
C LYS A 138 -16.96 -5.17 -4.28
N TRP A 139 -17.12 -3.99 -4.88
CA TRP A 139 -18.20 -3.06 -4.55
C TRP A 139 -19.39 -3.21 -5.48
N SER A 140 -20.61 -3.25 -4.92
CA SER A 140 -21.85 -3.15 -5.66
C SER A 140 -22.01 -1.76 -6.33
N LYS A 141 -22.87 -1.67 -7.35
CA LYS A 141 -23.11 -0.41 -8.08
C LYS A 141 -23.48 0.78 -7.17
N PRO A 142 -24.38 0.66 -6.15
CA PRO A 142 -24.67 1.76 -5.22
C PRO A 142 -23.47 2.19 -4.41
N VAL A 143 -22.67 1.23 -3.94
CA VAL A 143 -21.47 1.50 -3.14
C VAL A 143 -20.41 2.20 -3.99
N ARG A 144 -20.21 1.80 -5.25
CA ARG A 144 -19.32 2.50 -6.19
C ARG A 144 -19.75 3.96 -6.40
N LYS A 145 -21.06 4.20 -6.53
CA LYS A 145 -21.60 5.57 -6.63
C LYS A 145 -21.30 6.39 -5.40
N TYR A 146 -21.48 5.80 -4.21
CA TYR A 146 -21.09 6.46 -2.95
C TYR A 146 -19.61 6.84 -2.95
N TRP A 147 -18.72 5.91 -3.27
CA TRP A 147 -17.28 6.15 -3.30
C TRP A 147 -16.91 7.29 -4.26
N LYS A 148 -17.49 7.31 -5.45
CA LYS A 148 -17.22 8.37 -6.44
C LYS A 148 -17.69 9.75 -5.96
N ILE A 149 -18.87 9.84 -5.35
CA ILE A 149 -19.38 11.09 -4.76
C ILE A 149 -18.51 11.50 -3.57
N SER A 150 -18.14 10.55 -2.72
CA SER A 150 -17.31 10.81 -1.55
C SER A 150 -15.91 11.31 -1.96
N GLU A 151 -15.26 10.71 -2.93
CA GLU A 151 -14.00 11.17 -3.51
C GLU A 151 -14.12 12.62 -4.00
N GLN A 152 -15.14 12.91 -4.81
CA GLN A 152 -15.39 14.25 -5.34
C GLN A 152 -15.53 15.30 -4.23
N LEU A 153 -16.25 14.98 -3.15
CA LEU A 153 -16.47 15.90 -2.03
C LEU A 153 -15.20 16.08 -1.18
N MET A 154 -14.43 15.00 -0.97
CA MET A 154 -13.15 15.09 -0.26
C MET A 154 -12.16 15.96 -1.05
N VAL A 155 -12.04 15.75 -2.36
CA VAL A 155 -11.20 16.57 -3.25
C VAL A 155 -11.63 18.05 -3.22
N LYS A 156 -12.94 18.33 -3.28
CA LYS A 156 -13.48 19.70 -3.25
C LYS A 156 -13.11 20.46 -1.98
N HIS A 157 -13.01 19.79 -0.84
CA HIS A 157 -12.88 20.44 0.47
C HIS A 157 -11.48 20.32 1.10
N ALA A 158 -10.59 19.51 0.53
CA ALA A 158 -9.19 19.42 0.99
C ALA A 158 -8.44 20.73 0.74
N ASP A 159 -7.53 21.10 1.63
CA ASP A 159 -6.56 22.16 1.39
C ASP A 159 -5.41 21.68 0.53
N LEU A 160 -5.07 20.39 0.66
CA LEU A 160 -4.05 19.73 -0.14
C LEU A 160 -4.38 18.23 -0.27
N LEU A 161 -4.17 17.69 -1.45
CA LEU A 161 -4.25 16.26 -1.73
C LEU A 161 -2.82 15.71 -1.86
N VAL A 162 -2.47 14.79 -0.98
CA VAL A 162 -1.17 14.11 -0.99
C VAL A 162 -1.36 12.78 -1.71
N CYS A 163 -1.02 12.76 -2.99
CA CYS A 163 -1.16 11.60 -3.85
C CYS A 163 0.05 10.67 -3.71
N ASP A 164 -0.17 9.38 -3.66
CA ASP A 164 0.88 8.37 -3.54
C ASP A 164 1.45 7.90 -4.90
N SER A 165 0.93 8.44 -6.00
CA SER A 165 1.36 8.18 -7.37
C SER A 165 1.13 9.42 -8.23
N LEU A 166 2.05 9.70 -9.17
CA LEU A 166 1.89 10.75 -10.18
C LEU A 166 0.69 10.49 -11.08
N ASN A 167 0.37 9.21 -11.34
CA ASN A 167 -0.83 8.84 -12.09
C ASN A 167 -2.12 9.23 -11.33
N ILE A 168 -2.15 9.04 -10.01
CA ILE A 168 -3.27 9.49 -9.17
C ILE A 168 -3.33 11.01 -9.12
N GLU A 169 -2.21 11.69 -8.97
CA GLU A 169 -2.15 13.15 -9.00
C GLU A 169 -2.71 13.70 -10.31
N LYS A 170 -2.26 13.19 -11.46
CA LYS A 170 -2.77 13.55 -12.78
C LYS A 170 -4.28 13.26 -12.93
N TYR A 171 -4.74 12.12 -12.43
CA TYR A 171 -6.15 11.77 -12.41
C TYR A 171 -6.97 12.81 -11.62
N ILE A 172 -6.56 13.15 -10.40
CA ILE A 172 -7.23 14.13 -9.54
C ILE A 172 -7.28 15.50 -10.22
N GLN A 173 -6.16 15.97 -10.75
CA GLN A 173 -6.06 17.27 -11.44
C GLN A 173 -6.96 17.32 -12.69
N THR A 174 -7.05 16.23 -13.43
CA THR A 174 -7.84 16.17 -14.66
C THR A 174 -9.32 15.99 -14.37
N GLN A 175 -9.67 14.97 -13.57
CA GLN A 175 -11.06 14.60 -13.28
C GLN A 175 -11.81 15.67 -12.48
N TYR A 176 -11.10 16.35 -11.59
CA TYR A 176 -11.67 17.33 -10.66
C TYR A 176 -11.19 18.76 -10.94
N LYS A 177 -10.72 19.04 -12.15
CA LYS A 177 -10.22 20.36 -12.60
C LYS A 177 -11.12 21.54 -12.19
N LYS A 178 -12.46 21.35 -12.20
CA LYS A 178 -13.45 22.38 -11.81
C LYS A 178 -13.30 22.87 -10.36
N TYR A 179 -12.63 22.12 -9.49
CA TYR A 179 -12.40 22.50 -8.09
C TYR A 179 -11.02 23.10 -7.87
N ASN A 180 -10.17 23.14 -8.91
CA ASN A 180 -8.77 23.59 -8.83
C ASN A 180 -8.02 22.96 -7.65
N PRO A 181 -7.98 21.59 -7.54
CA PRO A 181 -7.41 20.94 -6.37
C PRO A 181 -5.92 21.22 -6.26
N GLN A 182 -5.48 21.58 -5.05
CA GLN A 182 -4.06 21.64 -4.75
C GLN A 182 -3.57 20.21 -4.50
N THR A 183 -2.50 19.80 -5.18
CA THR A 183 -1.97 18.44 -5.11
C THR A 183 -0.47 18.44 -4.87
N THR A 184 0.03 17.36 -4.31
CA THR A 184 1.46 17.04 -4.24
C THR A 184 1.62 15.53 -4.30
N PHE A 185 2.75 15.07 -4.82
CA PHE A 185 3.10 13.66 -4.88
C PHE A 185 4.10 13.31 -3.79
N ILE A 186 3.76 12.35 -2.95
CA ILE A 186 4.67 11.67 -2.03
C ILE A 186 4.27 10.19 -2.00
N ALA A 187 5.13 9.31 -2.51
CA ALA A 187 4.87 7.89 -2.60
C ALA A 187 4.90 7.17 -1.23
N TYR A 188 4.59 5.88 -1.23
CA TYR A 188 4.95 4.99 -0.12
C TYR A 188 6.43 4.64 -0.17
N GLY A 189 6.95 4.17 0.96
CA GLY A 189 8.34 3.75 1.08
C GLY A 189 8.51 2.23 1.11
N ALA A 190 9.75 1.81 0.93
CA ALA A 190 10.20 0.44 1.19
C ALA A 190 11.54 0.44 1.93
N ASP A 191 11.82 -0.67 2.62
CA ASP A 191 13.12 -0.93 3.20
C ASP A 191 14.02 -1.64 2.20
N ILE A 192 15.19 -1.06 1.98
CA ILE A 192 16.26 -1.64 1.14
C ILE A 192 17.19 -2.58 1.94
N LYS A 193 17.00 -2.66 3.26
CA LYS A 193 17.81 -3.55 4.09
C LYS A 193 17.49 -5.00 3.78
N GLN A 194 18.51 -5.81 3.66
CA GLN A 194 18.35 -7.25 3.51
C GLN A 194 17.69 -7.89 4.73
N SER A 195 17.11 -9.08 4.54
CA SER A 195 16.61 -9.89 5.64
C SER A 195 17.75 -10.22 6.62
N THR A 196 17.44 -10.25 7.91
CA THR A 196 18.41 -10.71 8.93
C THR A 196 18.49 -12.23 9.02
N LEU A 197 17.62 -12.96 8.30
CA LEU A 197 17.70 -14.42 8.21
C LEU A 197 18.79 -14.83 7.23
N GLU A 198 19.62 -15.75 7.67
CA GLU A 198 20.62 -16.40 6.81
C GLU A 198 19.97 -17.49 5.93
N ASN A 199 20.64 -17.88 4.84
CA ASN A 199 20.14 -18.91 3.92
C ASN A 199 20.04 -20.30 4.56
N ASN A 200 20.76 -20.54 5.66
CA ASN A 200 20.72 -21.78 6.43
C ASN A 200 19.85 -21.71 7.69
N SER A 201 19.09 -20.63 7.87
CA SER A 201 18.20 -20.49 9.04
C SER A 201 17.12 -21.59 9.03
N VAL A 202 16.88 -22.18 10.21
CA VAL A 202 15.92 -23.29 10.38
C VAL A 202 14.54 -22.90 9.85
N GLU A 203 14.08 -21.68 10.15
CA GLU A 203 12.76 -21.18 9.72
C GLU A 203 12.63 -21.17 8.18
N LEU A 204 13.66 -20.75 7.45
CA LEU A 204 13.66 -20.73 5.99
C LEU A 204 13.74 -22.15 5.42
N LEU A 205 14.60 -23.00 5.98
CA LEU A 205 14.75 -24.38 5.54
C LEU A 205 13.48 -25.21 5.77
N ASP A 206 12.82 -25.03 6.92
CA ASP A 206 11.53 -25.66 7.21
C ASP A 206 10.44 -25.20 6.25
N TRP A 207 10.43 -23.91 5.91
CA TRP A 207 9.50 -23.37 4.92
C TRP A 207 9.75 -23.97 3.53
N TYR A 208 11.00 -24.05 3.08
CA TYR A 208 11.38 -24.72 1.82
C TYR A 208 10.98 -26.20 1.79
N LYS A 209 11.30 -26.92 2.87
CA LYS A 209 10.93 -28.34 3.00
C LYS A 209 9.42 -28.54 2.96
N LYS A 210 8.66 -27.70 3.67
CA LYS A 210 7.19 -27.79 3.73
C LYS A 210 6.55 -27.68 2.35
N PHE A 211 7.08 -26.84 1.47
CA PHE A 211 6.50 -26.58 0.16
C PHE A 211 7.30 -27.20 -0.99
N ASN A 212 8.31 -27.98 -0.68
CA ASN A 212 9.23 -28.59 -1.65
C ASN A 212 9.79 -27.55 -2.62
N LEU A 213 10.49 -26.55 -2.08
CA LEU A 213 11.05 -25.42 -2.80
C LEU A 213 12.57 -25.35 -2.64
N GLU A 214 13.22 -24.67 -3.59
CA GLU A 214 14.65 -24.39 -3.57
C GLU A 214 14.90 -22.90 -3.89
N ALA A 215 15.94 -22.32 -3.30
CA ALA A 215 16.36 -20.96 -3.59
C ALA A 215 16.69 -20.79 -5.08
N ASN A 216 16.32 -19.66 -5.66
CA ASN A 216 16.49 -19.32 -7.09
C ASN A 216 15.79 -20.26 -8.09
N LYS A 217 14.88 -21.11 -7.61
CA LYS A 217 14.13 -22.07 -8.44
C LYS A 217 12.62 -21.74 -8.48
N TYR A 218 12.23 -20.53 -8.16
CA TYR A 218 10.82 -20.14 -8.22
C TYR A 218 10.61 -18.68 -8.61
N TYR A 219 9.53 -18.44 -9.35
CA TYR A 219 8.89 -17.14 -9.48
C TYR A 219 7.94 -16.91 -8.30
N LEU A 220 7.83 -15.67 -7.84
CA LEU A 220 7.07 -15.33 -6.65
C LEU A 220 5.95 -14.33 -6.97
N ILE A 221 4.78 -14.55 -6.43
CA ILE A 221 3.68 -13.58 -6.35
C ILE A 221 3.38 -13.33 -4.88
N VAL A 222 3.33 -12.07 -4.45
CA VAL A 222 2.88 -11.67 -3.11
C VAL A 222 1.80 -10.62 -3.24
N GLY A 223 0.60 -10.89 -2.72
CA GLY A 223 -0.49 -9.93 -2.81
C GLY A 223 -1.81 -10.44 -2.26
N ARG A 224 -2.81 -9.55 -2.21
CA ARG A 224 -4.18 -9.94 -1.85
C ARG A 224 -4.79 -10.80 -2.94
N PHE A 225 -5.56 -11.80 -2.53
CA PHE A 225 -6.25 -12.70 -3.45
C PHE A 225 -7.54 -12.05 -4.00
N VAL A 226 -7.38 -11.17 -4.98
CA VAL A 226 -8.46 -10.40 -5.61
C VAL A 226 -8.30 -10.36 -7.13
N PRO A 227 -9.42 -10.26 -7.90
CA PRO A 227 -9.39 -10.27 -9.37
C PRO A 227 -8.48 -9.19 -9.98
N GLU A 228 -8.40 -8.02 -9.35
CA GLU A 228 -7.61 -6.89 -9.82
C GLU A 228 -6.09 -7.17 -9.84
N ASN A 229 -5.64 -8.22 -9.17
CA ASN A 229 -4.24 -8.65 -9.19
C ASN A 229 -3.92 -9.64 -10.31
N ASN A 230 -4.87 -9.92 -11.21
CA ASN A 230 -4.68 -10.71 -12.43
C ASN A 230 -4.09 -12.12 -12.22
N TYR A 231 -4.46 -12.79 -11.11
CA TYR A 231 -3.99 -14.15 -10.80
C TYR A 231 -4.27 -15.14 -11.94
N GLU A 232 -5.47 -15.06 -12.55
CA GLU A 232 -5.84 -15.95 -13.65
C GLU A 232 -4.88 -15.81 -14.84
N THR A 233 -4.58 -14.59 -15.26
CA THR A 233 -3.64 -14.35 -16.37
C THR A 233 -2.25 -14.86 -16.02
N MET A 234 -1.72 -14.52 -14.84
CA MET A 234 -0.37 -14.94 -14.43
C MET A 234 -0.25 -16.46 -14.35
N ILE A 235 -1.24 -17.13 -13.79
CA ILE A 235 -1.25 -18.60 -13.68
C ILE A 235 -1.34 -19.26 -15.05
N ARG A 236 -2.29 -18.85 -15.92
CA ARG A 236 -2.43 -19.40 -17.28
C ARG A 236 -1.17 -19.23 -18.10
N GLU A 237 -0.59 -18.06 -18.07
CA GLU A 237 0.63 -17.78 -18.83
C GLU A 237 1.84 -18.51 -18.27
N PHE A 238 1.95 -18.66 -16.95
CA PHE A 238 3.00 -19.48 -16.34
C PHE A 238 2.87 -20.95 -16.73
N MET A 239 1.65 -21.51 -16.70
CA MET A 239 1.40 -22.89 -17.15
C MET A 239 1.77 -23.13 -18.62
N ARG A 240 1.66 -22.09 -19.47
CA ARG A 240 2.08 -22.15 -20.90
C ARG A 240 3.58 -22.04 -21.09
N SER A 241 4.31 -21.49 -20.14
CA SER A 241 5.75 -21.32 -20.24
C SER A 241 6.47 -22.68 -20.11
N ASN A 242 7.66 -22.74 -20.71
CA ASN A 242 8.55 -23.89 -20.60
C ASN A 242 9.46 -23.83 -19.36
N SER A 243 9.18 -22.91 -18.41
CA SER A 243 9.98 -22.76 -17.21
C SER A 243 9.95 -24.04 -16.38
N GLU A 244 11.13 -24.49 -15.93
CA GLU A 244 11.27 -25.61 -14.98
C GLU A 244 11.15 -25.16 -13.52
N LYS A 245 10.99 -23.85 -13.28
CA LYS A 245 10.85 -23.26 -11.94
C LYS A 245 9.43 -23.38 -11.43
N ASP A 246 9.27 -23.25 -10.11
CA ASP A 246 7.94 -23.18 -9.49
C ASP A 246 7.33 -21.77 -9.59
N LEU A 247 6.01 -21.68 -9.51
CA LEU A 247 5.28 -20.43 -9.24
C LEU A 247 4.75 -20.46 -7.80
N VAL A 248 5.38 -19.70 -6.94
CA VAL A 248 5.03 -19.61 -5.53
C VAL A 248 4.10 -18.41 -5.29
N ILE A 249 2.94 -18.67 -4.71
CA ILE A 249 1.89 -17.67 -4.49
C ILE A 249 1.68 -17.48 -2.99
N VAL A 250 2.19 -16.37 -2.46
CA VAL A 250 2.01 -15.95 -1.06
C VAL A 250 0.77 -15.05 -0.98
N THR A 251 -0.34 -15.62 -0.52
CA THR A 251 -1.62 -14.91 -0.39
C THR A 251 -2.52 -15.58 0.64
N ASN A 252 -3.46 -14.83 1.21
CA ASN A 252 -4.53 -15.42 2.00
C ASN A 252 -5.62 -15.94 1.04
N VAL A 253 -5.59 -17.23 0.77
CA VAL A 253 -6.59 -17.88 -0.08
C VAL A 253 -7.89 -18.05 0.69
N GLU A 254 -8.91 -17.31 0.30
CA GLU A 254 -10.28 -17.55 0.70
C GLU A 254 -10.94 -18.48 -0.33
N LYS A 255 -11.45 -19.62 0.10
CA LYS A 255 -12.21 -20.54 -0.75
C LYS A 255 -13.59 -19.96 -1.07
N ASN A 256 -13.60 -18.89 -1.83
CA ASN A 256 -14.78 -18.16 -2.28
C ASN A 256 -15.05 -18.41 -3.78
N THR A 257 -16.05 -17.74 -4.33
CA THR A 257 -16.41 -17.84 -5.75
C THR A 257 -15.23 -17.51 -6.67
N PHE A 258 -14.38 -16.56 -6.31
CA PHE A 258 -13.19 -16.20 -7.11
C PHE A 258 -12.19 -17.36 -7.17
N PHE A 259 -11.92 -18.03 -6.05
CA PHE A 259 -11.03 -19.20 -6.03
C PHE A 259 -11.59 -20.35 -6.88
N ASN A 260 -12.89 -20.64 -6.75
CA ASN A 260 -13.53 -21.71 -7.53
C ASN A 260 -13.48 -21.41 -9.04
N ASN A 261 -13.81 -20.18 -9.44
CA ASN A 261 -13.70 -19.76 -10.83
C ASN A 261 -12.27 -19.86 -11.36
N LEU A 262 -11.28 -19.45 -10.55
CA LEU A 262 -9.87 -19.54 -10.90
C LEU A 262 -9.45 -21.01 -11.13
N LYS A 263 -9.86 -21.91 -10.23
CA LYS A 263 -9.59 -23.33 -10.33
C LYS A 263 -10.22 -23.94 -11.60
N GLU A 264 -11.50 -23.66 -11.84
CA GLU A 264 -12.22 -24.14 -13.02
C GLU A 264 -11.62 -23.61 -14.31
N SER A 265 -11.34 -22.31 -14.35
CA SER A 265 -10.87 -21.65 -15.57
C SER A 265 -9.43 -21.97 -15.94
N THR A 266 -8.55 -22.28 -14.99
CA THR A 266 -7.13 -22.52 -15.23
C THR A 266 -6.73 -23.98 -15.09
N ALA A 267 -7.48 -24.79 -14.31
CA ALA A 267 -7.09 -26.14 -13.89
C ALA A 267 -5.68 -26.20 -13.27
N PHE A 268 -5.27 -25.16 -12.55
CA PHE A 268 -3.89 -25.00 -12.05
C PHE A 268 -3.41 -26.13 -11.14
N GLU A 269 -4.32 -26.87 -10.53
CA GLU A 269 -3.97 -28.04 -9.68
C GLU A 269 -3.33 -29.19 -10.48
N SER A 270 -3.47 -29.18 -11.81
CA SER A 270 -2.82 -30.15 -12.68
C SER A 270 -1.34 -29.85 -12.91
N ASP A 271 -0.89 -28.62 -12.68
CA ASP A 271 0.50 -28.22 -12.82
C ASP A 271 1.20 -28.19 -11.44
N LYS A 272 2.07 -29.16 -11.20
CA LYS A 272 2.79 -29.31 -9.92
C LYS A 272 3.71 -28.13 -9.58
N ARG A 273 4.05 -27.29 -10.57
CA ARG A 273 4.85 -26.07 -10.36
C ARG A 273 4.08 -24.97 -9.65
N ILE A 274 2.71 -24.98 -9.68
CA ILE A 274 1.87 -23.95 -9.04
C ILE A 274 1.71 -24.26 -7.55
N LYS A 275 2.23 -23.38 -6.69
CA LYS A 275 2.25 -23.61 -5.23
C LYS A 275 1.64 -22.44 -4.46
N PHE A 276 0.42 -22.62 -3.95
CA PHE A 276 -0.19 -21.72 -3.00
C PHE A 276 0.33 -22.02 -1.59
N VAL A 277 1.12 -21.13 -1.02
CA VAL A 277 1.81 -21.36 0.25
C VAL A 277 1.16 -20.68 1.45
N GLY A 278 0.01 -20.02 1.24
CA GLY A 278 -0.68 -19.27 2.29
C GLY A 278 -0.02 -17.92 2.60
N THR A 279 -0.37 -17.34 3.75
CA THR A 279 0.18 -16.06 4.20
C THR A 279 1.46 -16.27 5.01
N VAL A 280 2.48 -15.49 4.74
CA VAL A 280 3.70 -15.41 5.54
C VAL A 280 3.63 -14.13 6.39
N TYR A 281 3.38 -14.28 7.69
CA TYR A 281 3.24 -13.13 8.60
C TYR A 281 4.58 -12.59 9.11
N ASN A 282 5.59 -13.46 9.25
CA ASN A 282 6.94 -13.02 9.60
C ASN A 282 7.54 -12.23 8.44
N GLN A 283 7.66 -10.92 8.62
CA GLN A 283 8.13 -10.00 7.59
C GLN A 283 9.58 -10.27 7.20
N ASN A 284 10.40 -10.73 8.14
CA ASN A 284 11.80 -11.06 7.88
C ASN A 284 11.95 -12.32 7.02
N LEU A 285 11.11 -13.34 7.29
CA LEU A 285 11.01 -14.53 6.44
C LEU A 285 10.46 -14.18 5.05
N LEU A 286 9.39 -13.37 4.97
CA LEU A 286 8.83 -12.95 3.68
C LEU A 286 9.83 -12.19 2.83
N LYS A 287 10.64 -11.35 3.46
CA LYS A 287 11.73 -10.64 2.79
C LYS A 287 12.79 -11.61 2.26
N LYS A 288 13.18 -12.62 3.07
CA LYS A 288 14.14 -13.66 2.64
C LYS A 288 13.60 -14.49 1.49
N ILE A 289 12.31 -14.80 1.49
CA ILE A 289 11.64 -15.49 0.38
C ILE A 289 11.71 -14.66 -0.91
N ARG A 290 11.55 -13.31 -0.84
CA ARG A 290 11.72 -12.42 -2.00
C ARG A 290 13.17 -12.38 -2.48
N GLU A 291 14.14 -12.26 -1.56
CA GLU A 291 15.58 -12.25 -1.89
C GLU A 291 16.01 -13.52 -2.62
N ASN A 292 15.44 -14.65 -2.25
CA ASN A 292 15.76 -15.95 -2.80
C ASN A 292 14.84 -16.39 -3.98
N ALA A 293 13.91 -15.54 -4.41
CA ALA A 293 13.14 -15.80 -5.61
C ALA A 293 13.97 -15.52 -6.87
N TYR A 294 13.83 -16.34 -7.90
CA TYR A 294 14.42 -16.09 -9.21
C TYR A 294 13.86 -14.82 -9.85
N GLY A 295 12.54 -14.66 -9.76
CA GLY A 295 11.84 -13.48 -10.26
C GLY A 295 10.52 -13.24 -9.53
N TYR A 296 10.02 -12.02 -9.63
CA TYR A 296 8.75 -11.60 -9.04
C TYR A 296 7.74 -11.26 -10.14
N LEU A 297 6.56 -11.86 -10.08
CA LEU A 297 5.45 -11.54 -10.97
C LEU A 297 4.47 -10.59 -10.28
N HIS A 298 4.20 -9.46 -10.92
CA HIS A 298 3.28 -8.44 -10.39
C HIS A 298 2.14 -8.15 -11.34
N GLY A 299 0.91 -8.47 -10.90
CA GLY A 299 -0.30 -8.32 -11.72
C GLY A 299 -1.24 -7.19 -11.31
N HIS A 300 -0.87 -6.35 -10.35
CA HIS A 300 -1.75 -5.29 -9.82
C HIS A 300 -2.17 -4.30 -10.91
N SER A 301 -3.50 -4.05 -11.03
CA SER A 301 -4.07 -3.25 -12.12
C SER A 301 -4.93 -2.06 -11.68
N VAL A 302 -5.11 -1.82 -10.39
CA VAL A 302 -5.96 -0.73 -9.86
C VAL A 302 -5.33 -0.10 -8.63
N GLY A 303 -5.20 1.22 -8.60
CA GLY A 303 -4.70 2.01 -7.47
C GLY A 303 -3.49 2.86 -7.83
N GLY A 304 -2.71 3.23 -6.82
CA GLY A 304 -1.47 4.00 -6.93
C GLY A 304 -0.23 3.13 -6.68
N THR A 305 0.75 3.69 -5.98
CA THR A 305 1.97 2.98 -5.59
C THR A 305 1.66 1.75 -4.71
N ASN A 306 2.08 0.58 -5.15
CA ASN A 306 1.82 -0.67 -4.44
C ASN A 306 3.00 -1.03 -3.52
N PRO A 307 2.79 -1.13 -2.18
CA PRO A 307 3.86 -1.49 -1.25
C PRO A 307 4.56 -2.82 -1.58
N SER A 308 3.80 -3.84 -2.01
CA SER A 308 4.40 -5.14 -2.36
C SER A 308 5.30 -5.06 -3.60
N LEU A 309 5.00 -4.14 -4.54
CA LEU A 309 5.88 -3.87 -5.68
C LEU A 309 7.19 -3.21 -5.22
N LEU A 310 7.09 -2.20 -4.34
CA LEU A 310 8.28 -1.53 -3.79
C LEU A 310 9.18 -2.50 -3.05
N GLU A 311 8.59 -3.38 -2.23
CA GLU A 311 9.31 -4.41 -1.49
C GLU A 311 9.96 -5.45 -2.42
N ALA A 312 9.29 -5.80 -3.53
CA ALA A 312 9.85 -6.71 -4.53
C ALA A 312 11.03 -6.07 -5.27
N LEU A 313 10.89 -4.84 -5.73
CA LEU A 313 11.97 -4.09 -6.38
C LEU A 313 13.18 -3.84 -5.46
N ALA A 314 12.94 -3.78 -4.15
CA ALA A 314 14.00 -3.63 -3.15
C ALA A 314 14.73 -4.92 -2.80
N SER A 315 14.19 -6.10 -3.16
CA SER A 315 14.72 -7.37 -2.66
C SER A 315 14.77 -8.51 -3.69
N THR A 316 14.07 -8.42 -4.81
CA THR A 316 14.07 -9.46 -5.86
C THR A 316 14.75 -8.93 -7.12
N ARG A 317 15.71 -9.68 -7.62
CA ARG A 317 16.61 -9.26 -8.72
C ARG A 317 15.91 -9.06 -10.05
N LEU A 318 14.88 -9.87 -10.35
CA LEU A 318 14.09 -9.81 -11.58
C LEU A 318 12.63 -9.51 -11.26
N ASN A 319 12.06 -8.50 -11.90
CA ASN A 319 10.69 -8.10 -11.68
C ASN A 319 9.94 -8.03 -13.02
N LEU A 320 8.87 -8.84 -13.16
CA LEU A 320 8.01 -8.91 -14.33
C LEU A 320 6.66 -8.29 -14.00
N LEU A 321 6.38 -7.10 -14.50
CA LEU A 321 5.28 -6.26 -14.04
C LEU A 321 4.19 -6.14 -15.10
N TYR A 322 2.93 -6.18 -14.67
CA TYR A 322 1.82 -5.82 -15.54
C TYR A 322 1.95 -4.37 -16.02
N ASN A 323 1.85 -4.17 -17.33
CA ASN A 323 2.09 -2.91 -18.03
C ASN A 323 0.96 -1.91 -17.82
N VAL A 324 0.95 -1.25 -16.67
CA VAL A 324 0.05 -0.12 -16.36
C VAL A 324 0.86 1.08 -15.85
N GLY A 325 0.25 2.26 -15.95
CA GLY A 325 0.95 3.52 -15.70
C GLY A 325 1.66 3.59 -14.35
N PHE A 326 1.02 3.19 -13.25
CA PHE A 326 1.62 3.28 -11.93
C PHE A 326 2.71 2.22 -11.66
N ASN A 327 2.67 1.03 -12.29
CA ASN A 327 3.77 0.07 -12.21
C ASN A 327 4.99 0.58 -12.99
N LYS A 328 4.76 1.19 -14.18
CA LYS A 328 5.82 1.84 -14.96
C LYS A 328 6.42 3.05 -14.27
N GLU A 329 5.60 3.86 -13.60
CA GLU A 329 6.05 5.01 -12.82
C GLU A 329 7.04 4.59 -11.74
N VAL A 330 6.75 3.49 -11.04
CA VAL A 330 7.61 3.00 -9.95
C VAL A 330 8.90 2.40 -10.49
N ALA A 331 8.82 1.46 -11.42
CA ALA A 331 9.96 0.63 -11.81
C ALA A 331 10.74 1.16 -13.03
N GLU A 332 10.13 1.98 -13.90
CA GLU A 332 10.76 2.51 -15.11
C GLU A 332 11.48 1.42 -15.92
N SER A 333 12.79 1.56 -16.16
CA SER A 333 13.64 0.60 -16.89
C SER A 333 14.22 -0.51 -16.01
N SER A 334 13.89 -0.55 -14.71
CA SER A 334 14.42 -1.56 -13.78
C SER A 334 13.62 -2.86 -13.73
N ALA A 335 12.59 -2.99 -14.58
CA ALA A 335 11.74 -4.16 -14.64
C ALA A 335 11.38 -4.51 -16.09
N LEU A 336 10.90 -5.72 -16.29
CA LEU A 336 10.33 -6.21 -17.53
C LEU A 336 8.81 -6.11 -17.48
N TYR A 337 8.15 -5.89 -18.63
CA TYR A 337 6.72 -5.60 -18.65
C TYR A 337 5.95 -6.58 -19.52
N TRP A 338 4.79 -6.99 -19.02
CA TRP A 338 3.87 -7.89 -19.71
C TRP A 338 2.46 -7.29 -19.83
N ASN A 339 1.68 -7.77 -20.79
CA ASN A 339 0.29 -7.42 -21.00
C ASN A 339 -0.61 -8.67 -20.96
N LYS A 340 -1.93 -8.49 -21.15
CA LYS A 340 -2.91 -9.59 -21.07
C LYS A 340 -3.08 -10.38 -22.37
N GLU A 341 -2.30 -10.08 -23.40
CA GLU A 341 -2.32 -10.85 -24.63
C GLU A 341 -1.82 -12.26 -24.37
N THR A 342 -2.53 -13.23 -24.94
CA THR A 342 -2.17 -14.64 -24.80
C THR A 342 -0.76 -14.90 -25.35
N GLY A 343 0.08 -15.54 -24.55
CA GLY A 343 1.46 -15.84 -24.91
C GLY A 343 2.45 -14.73 -24.56
N ASN A 344 1.99 -13.55 -24.14
CA ASN A 344 2.90 -12.43 -23.84
C ASN A 344 3.74 -12.68 -22.57
N LEU A 345 3.10 -13.01 -21.45
CA LEU A 345 3.84 -13.29 -20.20
C LEU A 345 4.57 -14.62 -20.27
N SER A 346 4.02 -15.65 -20.90
CA SER A 346 4.72 -16.95 -21.05
C SER A 346 6.02 -16.80 -21.86
N SER A 347 5.99 -16.07 -22.98
CA SER A 347 7.19 -15.77 -23.76
C SER A 347 8.21 -14.93 -22.99
N LEU A 348 7.72 -13.99 -22.16
CA LEU A 348 8.58 -13.20 -21.28
C LEU A 348 9.26 -14.09 -20.23
N ILE A 349 8.54 -15.01 -19.59
CA ILE A 349 9.10 -15.98 -18.63
C ILE A 349 10.16 -16.83 -19.31
N ASP A 350 9.85 -17.40 -20.49
CA ASP A 350 10.80 -18.24 -21.25
C ASP A 350 12.07 -17.46 -21.66
N SER A 351 11.95 -16.18 -21.99
CA SER A 351 13.11 -15.33 -22.29
C SER A 351 13.89 -14.98 -21.03
N THR A 352 13.19 -14.71 -19.93
CA THR A 352 13.81 -14.38 -18.64
C THR A 352 14.62 -15.56 -18.09
N ASP A 353 14.16 -16.79 -18.28
CA ASP A 353 14.86 -17.99 -17.86
C ASP A 353 16.21 -18.21 -18.59
N ARG A 354 16.41 -17.51 -19.70
CA ARG A 354 17.63 -17.55 -20.53
C ARG A 354 18.55 -16.35 -20.38
N LEU A 355 18.18 -15.38 -19.50
CA LEU A 355 19.01 -14.21 -19.26
C LEU A 355 20.36 -14.60 -18.66
N GLU A 356 21.40 -13.93 -19.13
CA GLU A 356 22.74 -14.06 -18.54
C GLU A 356 22.78 -13.34 -17.18
N GLU A 357 23.63 -13.82 -16.28
CA GLU A 357 23.79 -13.23 -14.93
C GLU A 357 24.12 -11.74 -14.97
N LYS A 358 24.84 -11.28 -15.98
CA LYS A 358 25.16 -9.86 -16.20
C LYS A 358 23.90 -9.02 -16.44
N GLU A 359 22.94 -9.54 -17.19
CA GLU A 359 21.68 -8.84 -17.48
C GLU A 359 20.80 -8.78 -16.23
N ILE A 360 20.75 -9.87 -15.47
CA ILE A 360 20.04 -9.95 -14.18
C ILE A 360 20.64 -8.94 -13.19
N ASN A 361 21.96 -8.91 -13.05
CA ASN A 361 22.65 -7.97 -12.17
C ASN A 361 22.37 -6.52 -12.55
N LYS A 362 22.31 -6.19 -13.83
CA LYS A 362 21.98 -4.84 -14.30
C LYS A 362 20.56 -4.43 -13.88
N LEU A 363 19.58 -5.32 -14.00
CA LEU A 363 18.20 -5.04 -13.57
C LEU A 363 18.09 -4.88 -12.05
N ASP A 364 18.80 -5.70 -11.30
CA ASP A 364 18.90 -5.63 -9.83
C ASP A 364 19.50 -4.30 -9.35
N GLU A 365 20.62 -3.88 -9.94
CA GLU A 365 21.26 -2.58 -9.64
C GLU A 365 20.31 -1.42 -9.93
N LEU A 366 19.62 -1.44 -11.08
CA LEU A 366 18.66 -0.41 -11.45
C LEU A 366 17.46 -0.37 -10.49
N SER A 367 16.91 -1.51 -10.09
CA SER A 367 15.77 -1.57 -9.18
C SER A 367 16.15 -1.13 -7.76
N THR A 368 17.29 -1.58 -7.26
CA THR A 368 17.81 -1.19 -5.94
C THR A 368 18.09 0.31 -5.87
N SER A 369 18.77 0.88 -6.88
CA SER A 369 19.01 2.33 -6.97
C SER A 369 17.69 3.11 -7.04
N ARG A 370 16.74 2.65 -7.87
CA ARG A 370 15.43 3.29 -8.00
C ARG A 370 14.69 3.38 -6.68
N ILE A 371 14.69 2.29 -5.88
CA ILE A 371 14.03 2.29 -4.57
C ILE A 371 14.80 3.13 -3.55
N SER A 372 16.10 3.01 -3.50
CA SER A 372 16.95 3.79 -2.59
C SER A 372 16.74 5.30 -2.78
N ASP A 373 16.79 5.77 -4.02
CA ASP A 373 16.79 7.18 -4.34
C ASP A 373 15.40 7.83 -4.25
N ASN A 374 14.33 7.06 -4.54
CA ASN A 374 13.00 7.64 -4.70
C ASN A 374 11.97 7.13 -3.70
N TYR A 375 12.16 5.92 -3.15
CA TYR A 375 11.14 5.23 -2.36
C TYR A 375 11.65 4.70 -1.01
N SER A 376 12.86 5.08 -0.56
CA SER A 376 13.31 4.71 0.79
C SER A 376 12.45 5.38 1.85
N TRP A 377 12.12 4.63 2.93
CA TRP A 377 11.32 5.18 4.02
C TRP A 377 11.90 6.46 4.62
N ASN A 378 13.23 6.56 4.71
CA ASN A 378 13.88 7.77 5.24
C ASN A 378 13.59 9.00 4.37
N LYS A 379 13.62 8.84 3.04
CA LYS A 379 13.24 9.91 2.11
C LYS A 379 11.77 10.27 2.25
N ILE A 380 10.88 9.28 2.23
CA ILE A 380 9.43 9.49 2.30
C ILE A 380 9.03 10.20 3.61
N VAL A 381 9.55 9.75 4.75
CA VAL A 381 9.29 10.39 6.05
C VAL A 381 9.78 11.84 6.06
N ASN A 382 10.99 12.09 5.57
CA ASN A 382 11.52 13.46 5.47
C ASN A 382 10.66 14.36 4.55
N ASP A 383 10.15 13.85 3.44
CA ASP A 383 9.28 14.60 2.54
C ASP A 383 7.93 14.94 3.21
N TYR A 384 7.32 14.00 3.96
CA TYR A 384 6.13 14.26 4.78
C TYR A 384 6.38 15.28 5.89
N GLU A 385 7.49 15.16 6.62
CA GLU A 385 7.85 16.12 7.69
C GLU A 385 8.04 17.53 7.13
N LYS A 386 8.73 17.68 5.99
CA LYS A 386 8.85 18.96 5.29
C LYS A 386 7.49 19.51 4.86
N LEU A 387 6.62 18.65 4.33
CA LEU A 387 5.27 19.04 3.93
C LEU A 387 4.45 19.55 5.11
N PHE A 388 4.47 18.83 6.24
CA PHE A 388 3.70 19.20 7.41
C PHE A 388 4.19 20.50 8.08
N LYS A 389 5.49 20.80 8.00
CA LYS A 389 6.08 22.06 8.49
C LYS A 389 5.69 23.27 7.64
N LYS A 390 5.63 23.15 6.31
CA LYS A 390 5.26 24.25 5.40
C LYS A 390 3.86 24.85 5.65
N VAL A 391 3.02 24.18 6.42
CA VAL A 391 1.67 24.68 6.77
C VAL A 391 1.70 25.99 7.56
N ASN A 392 2.82 26.35 8.16
CA ASN A 392 2.95 27.56 8.99
C ASN A 392 3.32 28.82 8.18
N ASP A 393 3.87 28.68 6.95
CA ASP A 393 4.47 29.81 6.22
C ASP A 393 3.50 30.58 5.30
N ASN A 394 2.27 30.06 5.10
CA ASN A 394 1.28 30.68 4.19
C ASN A 394 -0.03 31.00 4.93
N GLY A 395 0.05 31.67 6.07
CA GLY A 395 -1.10 32.12 6.86
C GLY A 395 -1.19 33.64 6.93
#